data_f9964557207a28ddc69cc212a62591e8
#
_entry.id   f9964557207a28ddc69cc212a62591e8
#
_cell.length_a   1.000
_cell.length_b   1.000
_cell.length_c   1.000
_cell.angle_alpha   90.00
_cell.angle_beta   90.00
_cell.angle_gamma   90.00
#
_symmetry.space_group_name_H-M   'P 1'
#
loop_
_entity.id
_entity.type
_entity.pdbx_description
1 polymer ?
#
loop_
_entity_poly.entity_id
_entity_poly.type
_entity_poly.pdbx_seq_one_letter_code
_entity_poly.pdbx_strand_id
1 'polypeptide(L)'
;MVEGLTVSLGRLGKGQKAEVVGLDEQGVVSTLQAGELERRLIEMGLVEGAHLEVLHEGFPGRDPIAVRVDDHTVALRRAEAAAVLVRLPKAAV
;
A
#
# COMPACT_ATOMS: atom_id res chain seq x y z
N MET A 1 -20.43 -15.32 3.18
CA MET A 1 -19.21 -15.45 2.38
C MET A 1 -18.14 -14.52 2.91
N VAL A 2 -16.93 -15.02 3.03
CA VAL A 2 -15.84 -14.22 3.61
C VAL A 2 -15.16 -13.43 2.50
N GLU A 3 -15.18 -12.11 2.65
CA GLU A 3 -14.38 -11.24 1.80
C GLU A 3 -12.96 -11.21 2.33
N GLY A 4 -12.00 -10.85 1.50
CA GLY A 4 -10.64 -10.59 1.96
C GLY A 4 -10.62 -9.45 2.96
N LEU A 5 -9.67 -9.48 3.90
CA LEU A 5 -9.53 -8.41 4.86
C LEU A 5 -9.06 -7.13 4.19
N THR A 6 -9.63 -6.01 4.61
CA THR A 6 -9.17 -4.69 4.21
C THR A 6 -8.25 -4.15 5.30
N VAL A 7 -7.03 -3.84 4.90
CA VAL A 7 -6.01 -3.33 5.82
C VAL A 7 -5.24 -2.22 5.11
N SER A 8 -4.36 -1.55 5.85
CA SER A 8 -3.46 -0.55 5.28
C SER A 8 -2.24 -1.24 4.67
N LEU A 9 -1.81 -0.77 3.50
CA LEU A 9 -0.57 -1.25 2.89
C LEU A 9 0.62 -1.09 3.84
N GLY A 10 0.59 -0.08 4.69
CA GLY A 10 1.67 0.14 5.65
C GLY A 10 1.86 -1.00 6.65
N ARG A 11 0.92 -1.92 6.73
CA ARG A 11 1.00 -3.08 7.63
C ARG A 11 1.47 -4.35 6.95
N LEU A 12 1.64 -4.32 5.63
CA LEU A 12 2.02 -5.53 4.91
C LEU A 12 3.52 -5.79 5.04
N GLY A 13 3.89 -7.05 4.97
CA GLY A 13 5.28 -7.48 4.99
C GLY A 13 5.70 -8.07 3.66
N LYS A 14 7.00 -8.33 3.56
CA LYS A 14 7.59 -8.89 2.35
C LYS A 14 6.85 -10.15 1.92
N GLY A 15 6.54 -10.23 0.65
CA GLY A 15 5.87 -11.36 0.03
C GLY A 15 4.36 -11.30 0.02
N GLN A 16 3.77 -10.36 0.76
CA GLN A 16 2.31 -10.26 0.78
C GLN A 16 1.81 -9.57 -0.47
N LYS A 17 0.70 -10.06 -0.98
CA LYS A 17 0.01 -9.55 -2.15
C LYS A 17 -1.33 -8.98 -1.74
N ALA A 18 -1.80 -7.99 -2.49
CA ALA A 18 -3.09 -7.37 -2.19
C ALA A 18 -3.60 -6.60 -3.40
N GLU A 19 -4.84 -6.16 -3.28
CA GLU A 19 -5.48 -5.31 -4.29
C GLU A 19 -5.87 -3.99 -3.64
N VAL A 20 -5.58 -2.88 -4.30
CA VAL A 20 -5.93 -1.57 -3.79
C VAL A 20 -7.45 -1.39 -3.84
N VAL A 21 -8.05 -1.00 -2.73
CA VAL A 21 -9.48 -0.71 -2.67
C VAL A 21 -9.76 0.78 -2.50
N GLY A 22 -8.79 1.58 -2.11
CA GLY A 22 -8.98 3.02 -1.98
C GLY A 22 -7.84 3.69 -1.27
N LEU A 23 -7.95 4.99 -1.11
CA LEU A 23 -6.98 5.81 -0.39
C LEU A 23 -7.70 6.56 0.72
N ASP A 24 -7.02 6.72 1.85
CA ASP A 24 -7.57 7.47 2.99
C ASP A 24 -6.40 8.13 3.72
N GLU A 25 -6.26 9.44 3.54
CA GLU A 25 -5.22 10.22 4.20
C GLU A 25 -5.53 10.56 5.65
N GLN A 26 -6.76 10.37 6.09
CA GLN A 26 -7.17 10.76 7.43
C GLN A 26 -6.38 9.97 8.46
N GLY A 27 -5.82 10.68 9.42
CA GLY A 27 -5.02 10.04 10.46
C GLY A 27 -3.60 9.70 10.05
N VAL A 28 -3.22 9.98 8.80
CA VAL A 28 -1.85 9.74 8.33
C VAL A 28 -1.02 10.98 8.62
N VAL A 29 0.11 10.80 9.31
CA VAL A 29 1.03 11.89 9.57
C VAL A 29 1.86 12.12 8.32
N SER A 30 1.74 13.32 7.75
CA SER A 30 2.47 13.68 6.55
C SER A 30 2.83 15.15 6.60
N THR A 31 4.00 15.49 6.03
CA THR A 31 4.41 16.88 5.87
C THR A 31 3.80 17.50 4.62
N LEU A 32 3.12 16.71 3.81
CA LEU A 32 2.48 17.20 2.59
C LEU A 32 1.16 17.88 2.92
N GLN A 33 0.77 18.82 2.07
CA GLN A 33 -0.54 19.44 2.17
C GLN A 33 -1.63 18.42 1.87
N ALA A 34 -2.85 18.72 2.34
CA ALA A 34 -4.00 17.86 2.10
C ALA A 34 -4.17 17.61 0.60
N GLY A 35 -4.35 16.36 0.23
CA GLY A 35 -4.53 15.95 -1.16
C GLY A 35 -3.23 15.70 -1.92
N GLU A 36 -2.10 16.20 -1.45
CA GLU A 36 -0.84 15.96 -2.15
C GLU A 36 -0.35 14.52 -2.01
N LEU A 37 -0.51 13.94 -0.83
CA LEU A 37 -0.14 12.54 -0.64
C LEU A 37 -0.98 11.65 -1.54
N GLU A 38 -2.29 11.86 -1.55
CA GLU A 38 -3.19 11.10 -2.40
C GLU A 38 -2.78 11.21 -3.86
N ARG A 39 -2.48 12.43 -4.33
CA ARG A 39 -2.06 12.62 -5.71
C ARG A 39 -0.79 11.85 -6.02
N ARG A 40 0.20 11.89 -5.12
CA ARG A 40 1.46 11.16 -5.31
C ARG A 40 1.22 9.66 -5.39
N LEU A 41 0.37 9.14 -4.52
CA LEU A 41 0.05 7.71 -4.51
C LEU A 41 -0.65 7.30 -5.80
N ILE A 42 -1.56 8.14 -6.30
CA ILE A 42 -2.25 7.88 -7.56
C ILE A 42 -1.24 7.88 -8.71
N GLU A 43 -0.30 8.83 -8.70
CA GLU A 43 0.73 8.90 -9.73
C GLU A 43 1.65 7.68 -9.73
N MET A 44 1.78 7.03 -8.58
CA MET A 44 2.52 5.77 -8.46
C MET A 44 1.72 4.56 -8.94
N GLY A 45 0.48 4.76 -9.34
CA GLY A 45 -0.40 3.68 -9.79
C GLY A 45 -1.21 3.02 -8.69
N LEU A 46 -1.19 3.58 -7.48
CA LEU A 46 -1.92 3.00 -6.35
C LEU A 46 -3.38 3.46 -6.40
N VAL A 47 -4.10 2.95 -7.39
CA VAL A 47 -5.49 3.27 -7.65
C VAL A 47 -6.34 2.03 -7.43
N GLU A 48 -7.62 2.24 -7.21
CA GLU A 48 -8.56 1.14 -6.98
C GLU A 48 -8.44 0.09 -8.07
N GLY A 49 -8.31 -1.17 -7.66
CA GLY A 49 -8.18 -2.28 -8.57
C GLY A 49 -6.75 -2.67 -8.91
N ALA A 50 -5.76 -1.83 -8.57
CA ALA A 50 -4.37 -2.18 -8.84
C ALA A 50 -3.94 -3.35 -7.96
N HIS A 51 -3.15 -4.25 -8.53
CA HIS A 51 -2.60 -5.39 -7.78
C HIS A 51 -1.19 -5.07 -7.36
N LEU A 52 -0.84 -5.43 -6.14
CA LEU A 52 0.48 -5.13 -5.61
C LEU A 52 1.07 -6.30 -4.85
N GLU A 53 2.38 -6.25 -4.71
CA GLU A 53 3.12 -7.20 -3.88
C GLU A 53 4.28 -6.46 -3.22
N VAL A 54 4.46 -6.68 -1.91
CA VAL A 54 5.60 -6.12 -1.20
C VAL A 54 6.83 -6.99 -1.51
N LEU A 55 7.80 -6.41 -2.21
CA LEU A 55 8.97 -7.14 -2.68
C LEU A 55 10.10 -7.12 -1.65
N HIS A 56 10.30 -6.01 -1.00
CA HIS A 56 11.40 -5.82 -0.06
C HIS A 56 10.99 -4.91 1.08
N GLU A 57 11.66 -5.12 2.20
CA GLU A 57 11.53 -4.24 3.37
C GLU A 57 12.90 -3.66 3.64
N GLY A 58 12.97 -2.35 3.83
CA GLY A 58 14.22 -1.68 4.10
C GLY A 58 14.84 -2.08 5.43
N PHE A 59 16.12 -1.82 5.58
CA PHE A 59 16.85 -2.13 6.80
C PHE A 59 17.35 -0.81 7.40
N PRO A 60 17.33 -0.67 8.76
CA PRO A 60 17.06 -1.72 9.75
C PRO A 60 15.59 -1.86 10.17
N GLY A 61 14.72 -0.94 9.89
CA GLY A 61 13.38 -0.88 10.48
C GLY A 61 12.26 -1.35 9.58
N ARG A 62 12.55 -2.11 8.53
CA ARG A 62 11.57 -2.57 7.55
C ARG A 62 10.93 -1.41 6.79
N ASP A 63 11.65 -0.31 6.67
CA ASP A 63 11.15 0.90 6.06
C ASP A 63 12.29 1.57 5.29
N PRO A 64 12.10 2.05 4.08
CA PRO A 64 10.86 1.99 3.29
C PRO A 64 10.59 0.60 2.72
N ILE A 65 9.41 0.42 2.14
CA ILE A 65 9.10 -0.82 1.44
C ILE A 65 9.18 -0.61 -0.07
N ALA A 66 9.60 -1.65 -0.78
CA ALA A 66 9.55 -1.67 -2.24
C ALA A 66 8.33 -2.50 -2.63
N VAL A 67 7.46 -1.92 -3.44
CA VAL A 67 6.18 -2.53 -3.79
C VAL A 67 6.07 -2.58 -5.31
N ARG A 68 5.80 -3.79 -5.83
CA ARG A 68 5.43 -3.90 -7.23
C ARG A 68 3.95 -3.57 -7.35
N VAL A 69 3.64 -2.61 -8.23
CA VAL A 69 2.27 -2.19 -8.49
C VAL A 69 2.01 -2.50 -9.96
N ASP A 70 1.20 -3.53 -10.21
CA ASP A 70 0.97 -4.08 -11.54
C ASP A 70 2.30 -4.44 -12.22
N ASP A 71 2.81 -3.61 -13.12
CA ASP A 71 4.01 -3.93 -13.90
C ASP A 71 5.22 -3.06 -13.56
N HIS A 72 5.16 -2.28 -12.47
CA HIS A 72 6.30 -1.43 -12.09
C HIS A 72 6.51 -1.46 -10.58
N THR A 73 7.66 -0.96 -10.14
CA THR A 73 8.03 -0.99 -8.74
C THR A 73 8.18 0.43 -8.22
N VAL A 74 7.64 0.68 -7.03
CA VAL A 74 7.75 1.96 -6.35
C VAL A 74 8.28 1.74 -4.94
N ALA A 75 8.87 2.78 -4.37
CA ALA A 75 9.33 2.77 -2.99
C ALA A 75 8.45 3.72 -2.17
N LEU A 76 8.04 3.25 -1.00
CA LEU A 76 7.14 4.00 -0.13
C LEU A 76 7.62 3.89 1.31
N ARG A 77 7.54 5.00 2.03
CA ARG A 77 7.63 4.94 3.48
C ARG A 77 6.35 4.32 4.02
N ARG A 78 6.47 3.53 5.09
CA ARG A 78 5.28 2.92 5.69
C ARG A 78 4.26 3.96 6.16
N ALA A 79 4.74 5.13 6.59
CA ALA A 79 3.84 6.21 6.98
C ALA A 79 2.98 6.70 5.81
N GLU A 80 3.55 6.72 4.59
CA GLU A 80 2.79 7.09 3.39
C GLU A 80 1.87 5.95 2.97
N ALA A 81 2.37 4.73 3.04
CA ALA A 81 1.61 3.53 2.68
C ALA A 81 0.40 3.33 3.59
N ALA A 82 0.43 3.94 4.77
CA ALA A 82 -0.72 3.86 5.68
C ALA A 82 -2.00 4.43 5.08
N ALA A 83 -1.88 5.33 4.09
CA ALA A 83 -3.04 5.90 3.41
C ALA A 83 -3.62 4.98 2.34
N VAL A 84 -2.93 3.90 1.99
CA VAL A 84 -3.38 2.99 0.93
C VAL A 84 -4.15 1.84 1.57
N LEU A 85 -5.43 1.74 1.26
CA LEU A 85 -6.27 0.65 1.75
C LEU A 85 -6.26 -0.46 0.74
N VAL A 86 -5.98 -1.67 1.20
CA VAL A 86 -5.87 -2.83 0.32
C VAL A 86 -6.69 -3.98 0.87
N ARG A 87 -7.09 -4.86 -0.04
CA ARG A 87 -7.78 -6.11 0.31
C ARG A 87 -6.80 -7.26 0.10
N LEU A 88 -6.63 -8.06 1.14
CA LEU A 88 -5.80 -9.25 1.04
C LEU A 88 -6.55 -10.32 0.28
N PRO A 89 -5.84 -11.19 -0.46
CA PRO A 89 -6.51 -12.30 -1.14
C PRO A 89 -7.12 -13.25 -0.11
N LYS A 90 -8.16 -13.95 -0.54
CA LYS A 90 -8.75 -14.98 0.32
C LYS A 90 -7.70 -16.06 0.57
N ALA A 91 -7.74 -16.62 1.77
CA ALA A 91 -6.88 -17.75 2.07
C ALA A 91 -7.20 -18.91 1.12
N ALA A 92 -6.16 -19.56 0.63
CA ALA A 92 -6.33 -20.77 -0.16
C ALA A 92 -6.88 -21.86 0.75
N VAL A 93 -7.75 -22.67 0.21
CA VAL A 93 -8.36 -23.75 0.97
C VAL A 93 -7.83 -25.09 0.46
#